data_2365f829eea7efc0e16deb59c3b7145e
#
_entry.id   2365f829eea7efc0e16deb59c3b7145e
#
_cell.length_a   1.000
_cell.length_b   1.000
_cell.length_c   1.000
_cell.angle_alpha   90.00
_cell.angle_beta   90.00
_cell.angle_gamma   90.00
#
_symmetry.space_group_name_H-M   'P 1'
#
loop_
_entity.id
_entity.type
_entity.pdbx_description
1 polymer ?
#
loop_
_entity_poly.entity_id
_entity_poly.type
_entity_poly.pdbx_seq_one_letter_code
_entity_poly.pdbx_strand_id
1 'polypeptide(L)'
;LHRLSRANSRRGLTASGKKDCVLVERTGEATVTIDDSTGSKQGIPLSQEMQDALKAAGLPLVAPSRKDTPGDNSNAGNFEKPGTLVANVVQQKYFADVAAKVVLPMFKGRNKPFVLVFWSRDPDGTQHNQGDSHLKVLPGINGPTSLASIKNADDNLADLRRALDALGLAATTDIFVAADHGFSTISKESKTSPAAQASYTDVPTGLLPPGFLAIDIAKALALPLYDPDDKNKVVEAGKHSSRGNGLIGSDPEKPAVVVAANGGSNLIYVPDKDAGRTAKIIDALLAQDYVSGLFVDGDIGTFAGTLPLSSINMQGKARTPRPAIVVNFRSYATDCGQPVMCAVSVADTALQQGQGMHGSFSRADTLNFMAAIGPSFKTGFVDQAPVSNADVGKTIAHALGLKIPLNGSLQGRVVEEALPGGADPTAEMWAERGKPNENGLMTVLVGQNVGRTRYFDAAGFPGRTVGLDERKAASR
;
A
#
# COMPACT_ATOMS: atom_id res chain seq x y z
N LEU A 1 1.11 12.89 13.48
CA LEU A 1 0.88 13.71 12.29
C LEU A 1 -0.59 14.16 12.20
N HIS A 2 -1.57 13.27 12.35
CA HIS A 2 -3.00 13.61 12.22
C HIS A 2 -3.56 14.59 13.26
N ARG A 3 -2.86 14.88 14.35
CA ARG A 3 -3.24 15.87 15.36
C ARG A 3 -2.51 17.19 15.26
N LEU A 4 -1.33 17.21 14.66
CA LEU A 4 -0.63 18.46 14.37
C LEU A 4 -1.40 19.28 13.33
N SER A 5 -2.06 18.63 12.35
CA SER A 5 -2.93 19.27 11.37
C SER A 5 -4.30 19.71 11.91
N ARG A 6 -4.80 19.16 13.04
CA ARG A 6 -6.11 19.52 13.61
C ARG A 6 -6.12 20.79 14.46
N ALA A 7 -4.96 21.31 14.85
CA ALA A 7 -4.92 22.45 15.77
C ALA A 7 -5.35 23.79 15.14
N ASN A 8 -5.34 23.91 13.81
CA ASN A 8 -5.62 25.20 13.15
C ASN A 8 -6.37 25.16 11.82
N SER A 9 -6.98 24.04 11.39
CA SER A 9 -7.82 24.12 10.18
C SER A 9 -9.18 23.48 10.39
N ARG A 10 -10.23 24.30 10.33
CA ARG A 10 -11.62 23.87 10.09
C ARG A 10 -11.86 23.40 8.65
N ARG A 11 -10.80 23.23 7.84
CA ARG A 11 -10.83 22.67 6.49
C ARG A 11 -10.02 21.38 6.50
N GLY A 12 -10.72 20.24 6.38
CA GLY A 12 -10.11 18.93 6.43
C GLY A 12 -9.09 18.76 5.32
N LEU A 13 -7.87 18.35 5.70
CA LEU A 13 -6.91 17.71 4.82
C LEU A 13 -7.47 16.32 4.48
N THR A 14 -8.07 16.18 3.33
CA THR A 14 -8.26 14.88 2.70
C THR A 14 -6.98 14.56 1.94
N ALA A 15 -6.03 13.90 2.62
CA ALA A 15 -4.98 13.18 1.92
C ALA A 15 -5.66 11.99 1.20
N SER A 16 -6.10 12.20 -0.02
CA SER A 16 -6.47 11.09 -0.88
C SER A 16 -5.18 10.39 -1.30
N GLY A 17 -5.02 9.10 -0.99
CA GLY A 17 -3.79 8.33 -1.17
C GLY A 17 -3.38 8.05 -2.62
N LYS A 18 -3.40 9.05 -3.48
CA LYS A 18 -3.01 8.96 -4.90
C LYS A 18 -2.20 10.15 -5.41
N LYS A 19 -1.69 11.01 -4.54
CA LYS A 19 -1.10 12.27 -4.99
C LYS A 19 0.26 12.50 -4.35
N ASP A 20 1.23 12.88 -5.18
CA ASP A 20 2.49 13.41 -4.70
C ASP A 20 2.26 14.64 -3.81
N CYS A 21 2.99 14.74 -2.71
CA CYS A 21 2.76 15.76 -1.72
C CYS A 21 4.05 16.20 -1.05
N VAL A 22 4.23 17.49 -0.89
CA VAL A 22 5.19 18.08 0.04
C VAL A 22 4.42 18.74 1.16
N LEU A 23 4.50 18.16 2.36
CA LEU A 23 3.87 18.69 3.56
C LEU A 23 4.93 19.27 4.48
N VAL A 24 4.79 20.54 4.85
CA VAL A 24 5.65 21.16 5.85
C VAL A 24 4.78 21.77 6.93
N GLU A 25 5.00 21.34 8.16
CA GLU A 25 4.30 21.87 9.32
C GLU A 25 5.29 22.52 10.30
N ARG A 26 4.88 23.65 10.83
CA ARG A 26 5.56 24.36 11.88
C ARG A 26 4.66 24.44 13.11
N THR A 27 5.22 24.28 14.29
CA THR A 27 4.49 24.40 15.56
C THR A 27 3.84 25.79 15.67
N GLY A 28 2.53 25.85 15.52
CA GLY A 28 1.69 27.02 15.81
C GLY A 28 1.40 27.97 14.68
N GLU A 29 1.93 27.79 13.46
CA GLU A 29 1.64 28.64 12.30
C GLU A 29 1.76 27.84 10.99
N ALA A 30 0.83 28.11 10.10
CA ALA A 30 0.70 27.69 8.70
C ALA A 30 1.54 26.49 8.19
N THR A 31 0.89 25.35 8.10
CA THR A 31 1.34 24.22 7.28
C THR A 31 1.32 24.63 5.81
N VAL A 32 2.41 24.36 5.08
CA VAL A 32 2.43 24.43 3.62
C VAL A 32 2.20 23.01 3.09
N THR A 33 1.20 22.87 2.22
CA THR A 33 0.89 21.59 1.54
C THR A 33 0.90 21.84 0.04
N ILE A 34 1.65 21.03 -0.69
CA ILE A 34 1.74 21.05 -2.14
C ILE A 34 1.56 19.62 -2.64
N ASP A 35 0.61 19.41 -3.53
CA ASP A 35 0.31 18.13 -4.18
C ASP A 35 0.16 18.30 -5.70
N ASP A 36 -0.09 17.23 -6.42
CA ASP A 36 -0.26 17.23 -7.88
C ASP A 36 -1.46 18.03 -8.38
N SER A 37 -2.37 18.43 -7.50
CA SER A 37 -3.52 19.28 -7.81
C SER A 37 -3.37 20.73 -7.33
N THR A 38 -2.32 21.02 -6.56
CA THR A 38 -2.07 22.36 -6.00
C THR A 38 -1.96 23.41 -7.11
N GLY A 39 -2.58 24.54 -6.89
CA GLY A 39 -2.64 25.64 -7.87
C GLY A 39 -3.67 25.44 -8.99
N SER A 40 -4.26 24.27 -9.14
CA SER A 40 -5.38 24.02 -10.05
C SER A 40 -6.71 24.50 -9.45
N LYS A 41 -7.75 24.64 -10.30
CA LYS A 41 -9.09 25.08 -9.85
C LYS A 41 -9.73 24.18 -8.79
N GLN A 42 -9.38 22.90 -8.79
CA GLN A 42 -9.97 21.88 -7.91
C GLN A 42 -9.00 21.42 -6.80
N GLY A 43 -7.78 21.94 -6.81
CA GLY A 43 -6.73 21.56 -5.89
C GLY A 43 -6.63 22.45 -4.66
N ILE A 44 -5.55 22.24 -3.89
CA ILE A 44 -5.22 23.06 -2.74
C ILE A 44 -4.75 24.43 -3.25
N PRO A 45 -5.35 25.54 -2.79
CA PRO A 45 -4.92 26.87 -3.22
C PRO A 45 -3.54 27.21 -2.65
N LEU A 46 -2.68 27.77 -3.48
CA LEU A 46 -1.40 28.32 -3.04
C LEU A 46 -1.62 29.64 -2.29
N SER A 47 -0.93 29.81 -1.15
CA SER A 47 -0.82 31.12 -0.51
C SER A 47 -0.05 32.09 -1.40
N GLN A 48 -0.23 33.41 -1.20
CA GLN A 48 0.52 34.42 -1.96
C GLN A 48 2.03 34.24 -1.77
N GLU A 49 2.49 33.99 -0.53
CA GLU A 49 3.89 33.69 -0.21
C GLU A 49 4.45 32.56 -1.08
N MET A 50 3.70 31.45 -1.23
CA MET A 50 4.12 30.32 -2.06
C MET A 50 4.10 30.65 -3.55
N GLN A 51 3.10 31.37 -4.03
CA GLN A 51 3.07 31.80 -5.44
C GLN A 51 4.29 32.65 -5.81
N ASP A 52 4.63 33.61 -4.97
CA ASP A 52 5.76 34.52 -5.19
C ASP A 52 7.10 33.75 -5.10
N ALA A 53 7.23 32.84 -4.14
CA ALA A 53 8.43 32.03 -3.98
C ALA A 53 8.63 31.05 -5.15
N LEU A 54 7.56 30.40 -5.66
CA LEU A 54 7.63 29.55 -6.85
C LEU A 54 8.04 30.32 -8.10
N LYS A 55 7.44 31.52 -8.32
CA LYS A 55 7.80 32.42 -9.43
C LYS A 55 9.26 32.83 -9.33
N ALA A 56 9.72 33.27 -8.15
CA ALA A 56 11.11 33.65 -7.93
C ALA A 56 12.11 32.52 -8.19
N ALA A 57 11.69 31.27 -7.91
CA ALA A 57 12.47 30.06 -8.20
C ALA A 57 12.37 29.58 -9.66
N GLY A 58 11.58 30.25 -10.51
CA GLY A 58 11.35 29.86 -11.90
C GLY A 58 10.51 28.58 -12.05
N LEU A 59 9.71 28.24 -11.04
CA LEU A 59 8.89 27.03 -11.04
C LEU A 59 7.42 27.36 -11.39
N PRO A 60 6.72 26.46 -12.12
CA PRO A 60 5.31 26.63 -12.42
C PRO A 60 4.47 26.59 -11.14
N LEU A 61 3.33 27.31 -11.14
CA LEU A 61 2.38 27.34 -10.02
C LEU A 61 1.53 26.07 -9.92
N VAL A 62 1.47 25.29 -11.01
CA VAL A 62 0.75 24.02 -11.09
C VAL A 62 1.77 22.95 -11.40
N ALA A 63 1.70 21.83 -10.70
CA ALA A 63 2.59 20.70 -10.96
C ALA A 63 2.41 20.19 -12.40
N PRO A 64 3.50 19.83 -13.10
CA PRO A 64 3.40 19.18 -14.40
C PRO A 64 2.61 17.88 -14.26
N SER A 65 1.91 17.50 -15.31
CA SER A 65 1.24 16.21 -15.33
C SER A 65 2.24 15.09 -15.67
N ARG A 66 1.89 13.84 -15.32
CA ARG A 66 2.67 12.69 -15.77
C ARG A 66 2.86 12.68 -17.29
N LYS A 67 1.84 13.14 -18.05
CA LYS A 67 1.88 13.24 -19.52
C LYS A 67 2.98 14.15 -20.06
N ASP A 68 3.48 15.06 -19.24
CA ASP A 68 4.54 15.98 -19.62
C ASP A 68 5.93 15.31 -19.63
N THR A 69 6.03 14.05 -19.13
CA THR A 69 7.24 13.25 -19.24
C THR A 69 7.42 12.81 -20.71
N PRO A 70 8.54 13.16 -21.37
CA PRO A 70 8.79 12.78 -22.76
C PRO A 70 8.71 11.26 -22.98
N GLY A 71 7.94 10.82 -23.97
CA GLY A 71 7.73 9.41 -24.29
C GLY A 71 6.62 8.72 -23.47
N ASP A 72 6.02 9.38 -22.49
CA ASP A 72 4.86 8.83 -21.79
C ASP A 72 3.65 8.81 -22.74
N ASN A 73 3.08 7.63 -22.94
CA ASN A 73 1.88 7.42 -23.74
C ASN A 73 0.59 7.62 -22.92
N SER A 74 0.68 7.93 -21.63
CA SER A 74 -0.43 8.08 -20.68
C SER A 74 -1.33 6.83 -20.58
N ASN A 75 -0.82 5.68 -20.96
CA ASN A 75 -1.55 4.43 -21.00
C ASN A 75 -1.27 3.62 -19.73
N ALA A 76 -2.31 3.31 -18.97
CA ALA A 76 -2.22 2.38 -17.84
C ALA A 76 -2.13 0.91 -18.28
N GLY A 77 -2.29 0.64 -19.58
CA GLY A 77 -2.36 -0.70 -20.13
C GLY A 77 -3.76 -1.33 -20.02
N ASN A 78 -3.95 -2.34 -20.84
CA ASN A 78 -5.07 -3.26 -20.81
C ASN A 78 -4.62 -4.59 -21.44
N PHE A 79 -5.51 -5.57 -21.60
CA PHE A 79 -5.12 -6.86 -22.17
C PHE A 79 -4.64 -6.78 -23.63
N GLU A 80 -4.90 -5.69 -24.35
CA GLU A 80 -4.47 -5.48 -25.74
C GLU A 80 -3.23 -4.62 -25.87
N LYS A 81 -3.04 -3.67 -24.94
CA LYS A 81 -1.99 -2.64 -25.02
C LYS A 81 -1.16 -2.61 -23.73
N PRO A 82 0.17 -2.60 -23.84
CA PRO A 82 1.03 -2.44 -22.68
C PRO A 82 0.82 -1.07 -22.03
N GLY A 83 1.17 -0.97 -20.75
CA GLY A 83 1.26 0.29 -20.02
C GLY A 83 2.41 1.17 -20.52
N THR A 84 2.76 2.20 -19.74
CA THR A 84 3.87 3.09 -20.07
C THR A 84 5.22 2.38 -19.97
N LEU A 85 6.15 2.78 -20.86
CA LEU A 85 7.57 2.37 -20.81
C LEU A 85 8.46 3.51 -20.28
N VAL A 86 7.86 4.52 -19.65
CA VAL A 86 8.56 5.70 -19.17
C VAL A 86 8.20 5.97 -17.71
N ALA A 87 9.24 6.11 -16.88
CA ALA A 87 9.07 6.51 -15.48
C ALA A 87 8.60 7.96 -15.35
N ASN A 88 7.87 8.28 -14.29
CA ASN A 88 7.33 9.62 -14.04
C ASN A 88 8.39 10.57 -13.47
N VAL A 89 9.39 10.93 -14.24
CA VAL A 89 10.54 11.71 -13.77
C VAL A 89 10.28 13.22 -13.72
N VAL A 90 9.53 13.77 -14.66
CA VAL A 90 9.30 15.22 -14.76
C VAL A 90 8.47 15.75 -13.59
N GLN A 91 7.37 15.09 -13.29
CA GLN A 91 6.53 15.47 -12.17
C GLN A 91 7.25 15.26 -10.83
N GLN A 92 7.96 14.15 -10.65
CA GLN A 92 8.71 13.88 -9.42
C GLN A 92 9.82 14.91 -9.20
N LYS A 93 10.54 15.28 -10.26
CA LYS A 93 11.57 16.31 -10.20
C LYS A 93 11.00 17.67 -9.80
N TYR A 94 9.79 18.02 -10.27
CA TYR A 94 9.12 19.26 -9.86
C TYR A 94 8.94 19.32 -8.34
N PHE A 95 8.45 18.26 -7.71
CA PHE A 95 8.28 18.23 -6.25
C PHE A 95 9.62 18.31 -5.50
N ALA A 96 10.65 17.64 -5.99
CA ALA A 96 11.99 17.75 -5.43
C ALA A 96 12.53 19.19 -5.55
N ASP A 97 12.34 19.84 -6.70
CA ASP A 97 12.74 21.23 -6.91
C ASP A 97 11.95 22.21 -6.02
N VAL A 98 10.66 22.02 -5.86
CA VAL A 98 9.83 22.81 -4.93
C VAL A 98 10.34 22.67 -3.50
N ALA A 99 10.60 21.45 -3.05
CA ALA A 99 11.13 21.21 -1.71
C ALA A 99 12.53 21.87 -1.53
N ALA A 100 13.45 21.64 -2.48
CA ALA A 100 14.83 22.09 -2.40
C ALA A 100 15.01 23.60 -2.59
N LYS A 101 14.31 24.18 -3.58
CA LYS A 101 14.53 25.58 -4.01
C LYS A 101 13.58 26.58 -3.35
N VAL A 102 12.44 26.12 -2.81
CA VAL A 102 11.40 26.98 -2.24
C VAL A 102 11.16 26.67 -0.77
N VAL A 103 10.76 25.45 -0.44
CA VAL A 103 10.28 25.11 0.91
C VAL A 103 11.43 25.14 1.93
N LEU A 104 12.54 24.46 1.66
CA LEU A 104 13.69 24.44 2.58
C LEU A 104 14.27 25.84 2.83
N PRO A 105 14.55 26.68 1.81
CA PRO A 105 14.98 28.06 2.03
C PRO A 105 13.99 28.91 2.84
N MET A 106 12.69 28.78 2.55
CA MET A 106 11.62 29.50 3.26
C MET A 106 11.63 29.15 4.75
N PHE A 107 11.67 27.85 5.10
CA PHE A 107 11.65 27.42 6.49
C PHE A 107 12.95 27.68 7.21
N LYS A 108 14.11 27.62 6.52
CA LYS A 108 15.38 28.10 7.09
C LYS A 108 15.28 29.57 7.46
N GLY A 109 14.73 30.42 6.59
CA GLY A 109 14.57 31.87 6.84
C GLY A 109 13.69 32.18 8.05
N ARG A 110 12.80 31.29 8.43
CA ARG A 110 11.96 31.42 9.62
C ARG A 110 12.71 31.13 10.94
N ASN A 111 13.90 30.58 10.87
CA ASN A 111 14.81 30.31 12.00
C ASN A 111 14.15 29.55 13.17
N LYS A 112 13.36 28.52 12.86
CA LYS A 112 12.69 27.65 13.83
C LYS A 112 12.77 26.19 13.36
N PRO A 113 12.75 25.21 14.29
CA PRO A 113 12.64 23.80 13.91
C PRO A 113 11.41 23.54 13.05
N PHE A 114 11.53 22.63 12.08
CA PHE A 114 10.44 22.23 11.21
C PHE A 114 10.53 20.74 10.86
N VAL A 115 9.44 20.17 10.40
CA VAL A 115 9.38 18.82 9.84
C VAL A 115 8.90 18.94 8.39
N LEU A 116 9.69 18.42 7.46
CA LEU A 116 9.33 18.27 6.06
C LEU A 116 8.94 16.82 5.82
N VAL A 117 7.72 16.59 5.31
CA VAL A 117 7.31 15.30 4.78
C VAL A 117 7.30 15.40 3.26
N PHE A 118 8.22 14.69 2.61
CA PHE A 118 8.26 14.54 1.17
C PHE A 118 7.71 13.16 0.82
N TRP A 119 6.54 13.11 0.19
CA TRP A 119 5.94 11.85 -0.24
C TRP A 119 6.07 11.74 -1.76
N SER A 120 6.96 10.88 -2.20
CA SER A 120 7.11 10.52 -3.60
C SER A 120 6.09 9.45 -3.95
N ARG A 121 5.19 9.72 -4.89
CA ARG A 121 4.23 8.74 -5.38
C ARG A 121 4.91 7.64 -6.21
N ASP A 122 5.96 7.98 -6.91
CA ASP A 122 6.79 7.01 -7.61
C ASP A 122 7.96 6.57 -6.73
N PRO A 123 8.32 5.30 -6.76
CA PRO A 123 8.11 4.32 -7.83
C PRO A 123 6.72 3.65 -7.90
N ASP A 124 5.85 3.74 -6.91
CA ASP A 124 4.53 3.08 -6.86
C ASP A 124 3.72 3.30 -8.15
N GLY A 125 3.47 4.55 -8.51
CA GLY A 125 2.66 4.89 -9.69
C GLY A 125 3.22 4.37 -11.00
N THR A 126 4.54 4.34 -11.15
CA THR A 126 5.21 3.77 -12.32
C THR A 126 5.12 2.25 -12.33
N GLN A 127 5.36 1.59 -11.18
CA GLN A 127 5.28 0.13 -11.07
C GLN A 127 3.88 -0.40 -11.34
N HIS A 128 2.84 0.32 -10.94
CA HIS A 128 1.46 -0.02 -11.31
C HIS A 128 1.20 0.04 -12.81
N ASN A 129 1.76 1.02 -13.50
CA ASN A 129 1.39 1.34 -14.88
C ASN A 129 2.44 0.91 -15.92
N GLN A 130 3.56 0.29 -15.51
CA GLN A 130 4.62 -0.12 -16.43
C GLN A 130 4.15 -1.20 -17.43
N GLY A 131 4.70 -1.15 -18.63
CA GLY A 131 4.40 -2.06 -19.73
C GLY A 131 5.52 -3.05 -20.07
N ASP A 132 6.57 -3.15 -19.25
CA ASP A 132 7.76 -3.96 -19.53
C ASP A 132 7.44 -5.45 -19.71
N SER A 133 6.34 -5.92 -19.12
CA SER A 133 5.98 -7.34 -19.04
C SER A 133 4.57 -7.64 -19.53
N HIS A 134 4.04 -6.91 -20.48
CA HIS A 134 2.67 -7.06 -20.96
C HIS A 134 2.25 -8.54 -21.11
N LEU A 135 1.25 -8.97 -20.32
CA LEU A 135 0.71 -10.33 -20.21
C LEU A 135 1.71 -11.42 -19.76
N LYS A 136 2.88 -11.04 -19.27
CA LYS A 136 3.90 -11.94 -18.73
C LYS A 136 4.28 -11.50 -17.33
N VAL A 137 4.73 -12.43 -16.50
CA VAL A 137 5.17 -12.10 -15.13
C VAL A 137 6.65 -11.68 -15.03
N LEU A 138 7.40 -11.79 -16.12
CA LEU A 138 8.82 -11.42 -16.17
C LEU A 138 9.06 -10.39 -17.30
N PRO A 139 9.90 -9.36 -17.06
CA PRO A 139 10.61 -9.03 -15.82
C PRO A 139 9.71 -8.47 -14.68
N GLY A 140 8.44 -8.17 -14.94
CA GLY A 140 7.51 -7.64 -13.95
C GLY A 140 7.96 -6.29 -13.40
N ILE A 141 7.84 -6.12 -12.08
CA ILE A 141 8.28 -4.92 -11.36
C ILE A 141 9.82 -4.74 -11.33
N ASN A 142 10.57 -5.72 -11.79
CA ASN A 142 12.03 -5.63 -11.93
C ASN A 142 12.45 -5.18 -13.36
N GLY A 143 11.50 -4.74 -14.16
CA GLY A 143 11.74 -4.22 -15.50
C GLY A 143 12.37 -2.82 -15.51
N PRO A 144 12.91 -2.40 -16.68
CA PRO A 144 13.67 -1.17 -16.81
C PRO A 144 12.88 0.08 -16.43
N THR A 145 11.56 0.13 -16.70
CA THR A 145 10.70 1.26 -16.35
C THR A 145 10.55 1.40 -14.83
N SER A 146 10.33 0.29 -14.11
CA SER A 146 10.28 0.27 -12.64
C SER A 146 11.62 0.68 -12.03
N LEU A 147 12.72 0.12 -12.52
CA LEU A 147 14.07 0.46 -12.03
C LEU A 147 14.43 1.93 -12.26
N ALA A 148 14.00 2.52 -13.40
CA ALA A 148 14.18 3.94 -13.67
C ALA A 148 13.40 4.82 -12.66
N SER A 149 12.22 4.41 -12.22
CA SER A 149 11.45 5.15 -11.22
C SER A 149 12.08 5.07 -9.81
N ILE A 150 12.63 3.92 -9.44
CA ILE A 150 13.38 3.75 -8.18
C ILE A 150 14.63 4.64 -8.20
N LYS A 151 15.38 4.61 -9.31
CA LYS A 151 16.54 5.49 -9.47
C LYS A 151 16.17 6.96 -9.38
N ASN A 152 15.05 7.37 -9.95
CA ASN A 152 14.59 8.76 -9.85
C ASN A 152 14.24 9.17 -8.42
N ALA A 153 13.69 8.28 -7.61
CA ALA A 153 13.43 8.54 -6.19
C ALA A 153 14.75 8.77 -5.42
N ASP A 154 15.80 7.98 -5.71
CA ASP A 154 17.14 8.15 -5.16
C ASP A 154 17.80 9.47 -5.62
N ASP A 155 17.69 9.81 -6.91
CA ASP A 155 18.18 11.08 -7.46
C ASP A 155 17.51 12.29 -6.78
N ASN A 156 16.21 12.22 -6.53
CA ASN A 156 15.45 13.27 -5.83
C ASN A 156 15.89 13.39 -4.36
N LEU A 157 16.16 12.29 -3.68
CA LEU A 157 16.73 12.32 -2.32
C LEU A 157 18.11 12.97 -2.32
N ALA A 158 18.95 12.66 -3.32
CA ALA A 158 20.27 13.28 -3.47
C ALA A 158 20.14 14.81 -3.71
N ASP A 159 19.13 15.27 -4.47
CA ASP A 159 18.85 16.70 -4.66
C ASP A 159 18.47 17.38 -3.34
N LEU A 160 17.60 16.76 -2.54
CA LEU A 160 17.22 17.28 -1.22
C LEU A 160 18.43 17.35 -0.27
N ARG A 161 19.29 16.35 -0.26
CA ARG A 161 20.52 16.37 0.54
C ARG A 161 21.46 17.47 0.12
N ARG A 162 21.69 17.68 -1.19
CA ARG A 162 22.49 18.80 -1.69
C ARG A 162 21.90 20.17 -1.30
N ALA A 163 20.58 20.31 -1.29
CA ALA A 163 19.93 21.52 -0.84
C ALA A 163 20.15 21.78 0.67
N LEU A 164 20.07 20.75 1.50
CA LEU A 164 20.37 20.85 2.92
C LEU A 164 21.83 21.27 3.18
N ASP A 165 22.78 20.69 2.43
CA ASP A 165 24.21 21.07 2.50
C ASP A 165 24.43 22.52 2.11
N ALA A 166 23.88 22.97 0.98
CA ALA A 166 23.99 24.35 0.49
C ALA A 166 23.34 25.36 1.45
N LEU A 167 22.32 24.95 2.17
CA LEU A 167 21.66 25.77 3.19
C LEU A 167 22.37 25.72 4.57
N GLY A 168 23.40 24.89 4.75
CA GLY A 168 24.06 24.68 6.04
C GLY A 168 23.16 23.99 7.07
N LEU A 169 22.20 23.19 6.64
CA LEU A 169 21.24 22.47 7.49
C LEU A 169 21.62 20.99 7.69
N ALA A 170 22.51 20.42 6.88
CA ALA A 170 22.81 18.98 6.89
C ALA A 170 23.28 18.47 8.26
N ALA A 171 24.14 19.23 8.97
CA ALA A 171 24.65 18.84 10.27
C ALA A 171 23.60 18.84 11.39
N THR A 172 22.43 19.42 11.16
CA THR A 172 21.35 19.56 12.16
C THR A 172 20.04 18.95 11.70
N THR A 173 20.04 18.19 10.61
CA THR A 173 18.84 17.58 10.03
C THR A 173 18.95 16.07 10.05
N ASP A 174 17.94 15.42 10.60
CA ASP A 174 17.72 14.00 10.47
C ASP A 174 16.80 13.73 9.26
N ILE A 175 17.18 12.79 8.41
CA ILE A 175 16.41 12.34 7.25
C ILE A 175 15.97 10.90 7.50
N PHE A 176 14.67 10.65 7.43
CA PHE A 176 14.09 9.31 7.38
C PHE A 176 13.64 9.01 5.96
N VAL A 177 13.99 7.84 5.45
CA VAL A 177 13.48 7.30 4.19
C VAL A 177 12.72 6.03 4.52
N ALA A 178 11.46 5.96 4.14
CA ALA A 178 10.64 4.76 4.34
C ALA A 178 9.73 4.55 3.14
N ALA A 179 9.62 3.31 2.68
CA ALA A 179 8.53 2.90 1.82
C ALA A 179 7.30 2.60 2.68
N ASP A 180 6.11 2.90 2.18
CA ASP A 180 4.85 2.61 2.87
C ASP A 180 4.46 1.13 2.78
N HIS A 181 4.91 0.41 1.75
CA HIS A 181 4.75 -1.04 1.53
C HIS A 181 5.81 -1.57 0.56
N GLY A 182 5.92 -2.89 0.48
CA GLY A 182 6.63 -3.57 -0.59
C GLY A 182 5.76 -3.70 -1.85
N PHE A 183 6.21 -4.47 -2.84
CA PHE A 183 5.54 -4.58 -4.15
C PHE A 183 5.70 -5.97 -4.76
N SER A 184 4.70 -6.42 -5.52
CA SER A 184 4.70 -7.71 -6.22
C SER A 184 4.27 -7.54 -7.67
N THR A 185 4.75 -8.42 -8.56
CA THR A 185 4.24 -8.51 -9.93
C THR A 185 2.85 -9.15 -9.92
N ILE A 186 1.93 -8.67 -10.74
CA ILE A 186 0.57 -9.20 -10.85
C ILE A 186 0.57 -10.50 -11.66
N SER A 187 -0.09 -11.54 -11.13
CA SER A 187 -0.60 -12.68 -11.90
C SER A 187 -2.12 -12.58 -12.02
N LYS A 188 -2.64 -12.99 -13.18
CA LYS A 188 -4.07 -13.14 -13.46
C LYS A 188 -4.45 -14.60 -13.71
N GLU A 189 -3.61 -15.55 -13.32
CA GLU A 189 -3.81 -16.97 -13.62
C GLU A 189 -4.58 -17.70 -12.51
N SER A 190 -5.61 -18.45 -12.91
CA SER A 190 -6.31 -19.40 -12.05
C SER A 190 -6.86 -20.57 -12.86
N LYS A 191 -6.74 -21.77 -12.29
CA LYS A 191 -7.30 -23.01 -12.88
C LYS A 191 -8.65 -23.37 -12.29
N THR A 192 -9.03 -22.83 -11.15
CA THR A 192 -10.25 -23.20 -10.43
C THR A 192 -11.34 -22.13 -10.48
N SER A 193 -10.97 -20.87 -10.76
CA SER A 193 -11.92 -19.76 -10.78
C SER A 193 -12.94 -19.91 -11.90
N PRO A 194 -14.24 -19.94 -11.59
CA PRO A 194 -15.31 -19.82 -12.60
C PRO A 194 -15.20 -18.55 -13.46
N ALA A 195 -14.68 -17.45 -12.90
CA ALA A 195 -14.46 -16.23 -13.65
C ALA A 195 -13.36 -16.40 -14.72
N ALA A 196 -12.23 -17.07 -14.39
CA ALA A 196 -11.16 -17.32 -15.36
C ALA A 196 -11.57 -18.30 -16.47
N GLN A 197 -12.55 -19.17 -16.21
CA GLN A 197 -13.08 -20.14 -17.19
C GLN A 197 -14.16 -19.55 -18.09
N ALA A 198 -14.70 -18.38 -17.77
CA ALA A 198 -15.70 -17.71 -18.60
C ALA A 198 -15.02 -17.03 -19.80
N SER A 199 -15.81 -16.81 -20.86
CA SER A 199 -15.34 -16.10 -22.06
C SER A 199 -15.73 -14.63 -21.96
N TYR A 200 -14.76 -13.75 -22.19
CA TYR A 200 -14.93 -12.29 -22.26
C TYR A 200 -14.43 -11.79 -23.61
N THR A 201 -14.88 -10.61 -24.02
CA THR A 201 -14.44 -9.99 -25.28
C THR A 201 -13.08 -9.29 -25.15
N ASP A 202 -12.70 -8.92 -23.94
CA ASP A 202 -11.56 -8.05 -23.59
C ASP A 202 -10.57 -8.70 -22.62
N VAL A 203 -10.85 -9.91 -22.11
CA VAL A 203 -9.96 -10.68 -21.25
C VAL A 203 -9.57 -11.99 -21.92
N PRO A 204 -8.27 -12.30 -22.07
CA PRO A 204 -7.83 -13.57 -22.64
C PRO A 204 -8.34 -14.77 -21.82
N THR A 205 -8.70 -15.84 -22.51
CA THR A 205 -9.18 -17.07 -21.88
C THR A 205 -8.15 -17.62 -20.87
N GLY A 206 -8.62 -17.98 -19.72
CA GLY A 206 -7.79 -18.52 -18.61
C GLY A 206 -7.19 -17.44 -17.69
N LEU A 207 -7.41 -16.16 -17.98
CA LEU A 207 -7.02 -15.06 -17.10
C LEU A 207 -8.20 -14.52 -16.28
N LEU A 208 -7.92 -14.10 -15.08
CA LEU A 208 -8.86 -13.50 -14.14
C LEU A 208 -9.23 -12.07 -14.57
N PRO A 209 -10.51 -11.77 -14.82
CA PRO A 209 -10.97 -10.41 -15.08
C PRO A 209 -10.93 -9.55 -13.81
N PRO A 210 -11.04 -8.21 -13.91
CA PRO A 210 -11.36 -7.39 -12.74
C PRO A 210 -12.66 -7.85 -12.09
N GLY A 211 -12.68 -7.93 -10.74
CA GLY A 211 -13.84 -8.39 -9.98
C GLY A 211 -14.06 -9.89 -10.00
N PHE A 212 -13.05 -10.68 -10.36
CA PHE A 212 -13.15 -12.13 -10.38
C PHE A 212 -13.67 -12.71 -9.06
N LEU A 213 -13.24 -12.15 -7.91
CA LEU A 213 -13.71 -12.61 -6.61
C LEU A 213 -15.21 -12.41 -6.44
N ALA A 214 -15.73 -11.23 -6.84
CA ALA A 214 -17.16 -10.95 -6.77
C ALA A 214 -17.97 -11.86 -7.71
N ILE A 215 -17.45 -12.14 -8.92
CA ILE A 215 -18.07 -13.06 -9.88
C ILE A 215 -18.14 -14.48 -9.27
N ASP A 216 -17.05 -14.98 -8.71
CA ASP A 216 -16.99 -16.33 -8.14
C ASP A 216 -17.92 -16.48 -6.93
N ILE A 217 -17.99 -15.48 -6.05
CA ILE A 217 -18.91 -15.48 -4.91
C ILE A 217 -20.37 -15.37 -5.39
N ALA A 218 -20.68 -14.51 -6.34
CA ALA A 218 -22.04 -14.37 -6.89
C ALA A 218 -22.53 -15.70 -7.49
N LYS A 219 -21.66 -16.40 -8.22
CA LYS A 219 -21.94 -17.74 -8.77
C LYS A 219 -22.15 -18.78 -7.66
N ALA A 220 -21.30 -18.80 -6.64
CA ALA A 220 -21.42 -19.73 -5.51
C ALA A 220 -22.70 -19.54 -4.70
N LEU A 221 -23.17 -18.31 -4.59
CA LEU A 221 -24.42 -17.96 -3.90
C LEU A 221 -25.65 -18.01 -4.80
N ALA A 222 -25.50 -18.19 -6.10
CA ALA A 222 -26.55 -18.09 -7.13
C ALA A 222 -27.33 -16.77 -7.03
N LEU A 223 -26.61 -15.64 -6.85
CA LEU A 223 -27.17 -14.30 -6.72
C LEU A 223 -26.66 -13.38 -7.83
N PRO A 224 -27.47 -12.38 -8.25
CA PRO A 224 -27.04 -11.35 -9.18
C PRO A 224 -25.82 -10.56 -8.65
N LEU A 225 -24.97 -10.13 -9.58
CA LEU A 225 -23.83 -9.25 -9.33
C LEU A 225 -24.08 -7.90 -9.99
N TYR A 226 -23.76 -6.82 -9.29
CA TYR A 226 -23.84 -5.45 -9.80
C TYR A 226 -22.48 -4.75 -9.64
N ASP A 227 -22.13 -3.89 -10.61
CA ASP A 227 -20.93 -3.08 -10.60
C ASP A 227 -21.19 -1.69 -9.98
N PRO A 228 -20.72 -1.40 -8.75
CA PRO A 228 -20.90 -0.09 -8.13
C PRO A 228 -20.12 1.03 -8.84
N ASP A 229 -19.07 0.71 -9.58
CA ASP A 229 -18.27 1.67 -10.34
C ASP A 229 -18.93 2.04 -11.69
N ASP A 230 -19.94 1.28 -12.14
CA ASP A 230 -20.80 1.58 -13.30
C ASP A 230 -22.28 1.74 -12.88
N LYS A 231 -22.55 2.59 -11.89
CA LYS A 231 -23.90 2.98 -11.46
C LYS A 231 -24.80 1.80 -11.06
N ASN A 232 -24.23 0.81 -10.41
CA ASN A 232 -24.93 -0.39 -9.96
C ASN A 232 -25.58 -1.19 -11.11
N LYS A 233 -24.98 -1.19 -12.31
CA LYS A 233 -25.45 -2.05 -13.40
C LYS A 233 -25.21 -3.51 -13.09
N VAL A 234 -26.13 -4.34 -13.57
CA VAL A 234 -25.98 -5.81 -13.55
C VAL A 234 -24.75 -6.21 -14.37
N VAL A 235 -23.92 -7.06 -13.80
CA VAL A 235 -22.83 -7.73 -14.51
C VAL A 235 -23.39 -8.98 -15.17
N GLU A 236 -23.64 -8.89 -16.47
CA GLU A 236 -24.19 -9.98 -17.27
C GLU A 236 -23.15 -11.08 -17.56
N ALA A 237 -23.60 -12.24 -18.01
CA ALA A 237 -22.71 -13.33 -18.44
C ALA A 237 -21.75 -12.84 -19.55
N GLY A 238 -20.46 -13.15 -19.42
CA GLY A 238 -19.42 -12.68 -20.33
C GLY A 238 -19.00 -11.21 -20.14
N LYS A 239 -19.47 -10.57 -19.06
CA LYS A 239 -19.02 -9.25 -18.58
C LYS A 239 -18.40 -9.36 -17.19
N HIS A 240 -17.66 -8.34 -16.81
CA HIS A 240 -17.01 -8.23 -15.50
C HIS A 240 -17.13 -6.80 -14.94
N SER A 241 -16.87 -6.64 -13.66
CA SER A 241 -16.81 -5.32 -13.01
C SER A 241 -15.68 -4.47 -13.59
N SER A 242 -15.87 -3.15 -13.63
CA SER A 242 -14.89 -2.23 -14.22
C SER A 242 -13.60 -2.09 -13.39
N ARG A 243 -13.66 -2.30 -12.05
CA ARG A 243 -12.52 -2.09 -11.15
C ARG A 243 -12.26 -3.18 -10.11
N GLY A 244 -13.09 -4.19 -10.02
CA GLY A 244 -12.94 -5.26 -9.03
C GLY A 244 -13.97 -5.22 -7.91
N ASN A 245 -14.68 -4.11 -7.68
CA ASN A 245 -15.75 -4.04 -6.69
C ASN A 245 -17.02 -4.77 -7.15
N GLY A 246 -17.84 -5.24 -6.20
CA GLY A 246 -19.10 -5.91 -6.52
C GLY A 246 -20.14 -5.82 -5.42
N LEU A 247 -21.41 -5.65 -5.82
CA LEU A 247 -22.57 -5.77 -4.95
C LEU A 247 -23.33 -7.03 -5.36
N ILE A 248 -23.53 -7.95 -4.42
CA ILE A 248 -24.15 -9.25 -4.67
C ILE A 248 -25.47 -9.35 -3.89
N GLY A 249 -26.55 -9.63 -4.61
CA GLY A 249 -27.87 -9.73 -4.00
C GLY A 249 -28.98 -9.49 -5.02
N SER A 250 -30.25 -9.55 -4.58
CA SER A 250 -31.41 -9.24 -5.43
C SER A 250 -31.63 -7.74 -5.64
N ASP A 251 -31.06 -6.89 -4.78
CA ASP A 251 -31.22 -5.45 -4.79
C ASP A 251 -29.85 -4.79 -4.55
N PRO A 252 -29.30 -4.02 -5.49
CA PRO A 252 -27.99 -3.36 -5.33
C PRO A 252 -27.98 -2.30 -4.24
N GLU A 253 -29.14 -1.73 -3.85
CA GLU A 253 -29.26 -0.77 -2.75
C GLU A 253 -29.25 -1.46 -1.37
N LYS A 254 -29.50 -2.77 -1.34
CA LYS A 254 -29.48 -3.62 -0.14
C LYS A 254 -28.76 -4.95 -0.42
N PRO A 255 -27.48 -4.89 -0.79
CA PRO A 255 -26.75 -6.09 -1.17
C PRO A 255 -26.61 -7.06 0.01
N ALA A 256 -26.73 -8.35 -0.28
CA ALA A 256 -26.46 -9.41 0.69
C ALA A 256 -24.98 -9.56 0.99
N VAL A 257 -24.12 -9.23 0.01
CA VAL A 257 -22.65 -9.23 0.10
C VAL A 257 -22.07 -8.04 -0.67
N VAL A 258 -21.08 -7.39 -0.09
CA VAL A 258 -20.29 -6.36 -0.78
C VAL A 258 -18.85 -6.85 -0.86
N VAL A 259 -18.28 -6.82 -2.05
CA VAL A 259 -16.85 -7.07 -2.27
C VAL A 259 -16.18 -5.74 -2.58
N ALA A 260 -15.17 -5.40 -1.78
CA ALA A 260 -14.33 -4.24 -1.99
C ALA A 260 -12.92 -4.71 -2.35
N ALA A 261 -12.54 -4.51 -3.61
CA ALA A 261 -11.24 -4.90 -4.12
C ALA A 261 -10.13 -3.99 -3.54
N ASN A 262 -9.03 -4.60 -3.13
CA ASN A 262 -7.88 -3.92 -2.55
C ASN A 262 -6.54 -4.44 -3.15
N GLY A 263 -6.55 -4.88 -4.40
CA GLY A 263 -5.37 -5.37 -5.09
C GLY A 263 -4.96 -6.78 -4.66
N GLY A 264 -3.90 -6.91 -3.86
CA GLY A 264 -3.37 -8.19 -3.36
C GLY A 264 -4.22 -8.87 -2.29
N SER A 265 -5.27 -8.21 -1.81
CA SER A 265 -6.28 -8.73 -0.88
C SER A 265 -7.63 -8.08 -1.16
N ASN A 266 -8.72 -8.72 -0.74
CA ASN A 266 -10.06 -8.12 -0.85
C ASN A 266 -10.80 -8.17 0.48
N LEU A 267 -11.71 -7.21 0.66
CA LEU A 267 -12.58 -7.11 1.82
C LEU A 267 -13.99 -7.52 1.42
N ILE A 268 -14.57 -8.45 2.16
CA ILE A 268 -15.94 -8.93 1.94
C ILE A 268 -16.79 -8.50 3.14
N TYR A 269 -17.89 -7.83 2.86
CA TYR A 269 -18.85 -7.44 3.87
C TYR A 269 -20.14 -8.25 3.70
N VAL A 270 -20.67 -8.73 4.81
CA VAL A 270 -21.97 -9.40 4.93
C VAL A 270 -22.79 -8.53 5.88
N PRO A 271 -23.60 -7.56 5.40
CA PRO A 271 -24.19 -6.51 6.23
C PRO A 271 -25.06 -7.01 7.37
N ASP A 272 -25.78 -8.10 7.16
CA ASP A 272 -26.65 -8.76 8.16
C ASP A 272 -25.90 -9.77 9.05
N LYS A 273 -24.60 -9.94 8.85
CA LYS A 273 -23.74 -10.91 9.58
C LYS A 273 -24.26 -12.36 9.55
N ASP A 274 -24.90 -12.76 8.49
CA ASP A 274 -25.43 -14.12 8.32
C ASP A 274 -24.29 -15.16 8.31
N ALA A 275 -24.24 -16.00 9.34
CA ALA A 275 -23.18 -17.00 9.49
C ALA A 275 -23.27 -18.11 8.45
N GLY A 276 -24.47 -18.48 8.01
CA GLY A 276 -24.66 -19.51 6.98
C GLY A 276 -24.19 -19.05 5.60
N ARG A 277 -24.47 -17.78 5.24
CA ARG A 277 -23.95 -17.16 4.02
C ARG A 277 -22.44 -17.03 4.11
N THR A 278 -21.91 -16.57 5.23
CA THR A 278 -20.47 -16.45 5.47
C THR A 278 -19.78 -17.81 5.32
N ALA A 279 -20.32 -18.89 5.87
CA ALA A 279 -19.79 -20.24 5.69
C ALA A 279 -19.73 -20.65 4.22
N LYS A 280 -20.83 -20.45 3.45
CA LYS A 280 -20.84 -20.75 2.01
C LYS A 280 -19.80 -19.97 1.21
N ILE A 281 -19.56 -18.70 1.57
CA ILE A 281 -18.52 -17.89 0.95
C ILE A 281 -17.14 -18.47 1.28
N ILE A 282 -16.87 -18.81 2.53
CA ILE A 282 -15.60 -19.40 2.98
C ILE A 282 -15.34 -20.71 2.24
N ASP A 283 -16.32 -21.61 2.16
CA ASP A 283 -16.17 -22.89 1.44
C ASP A 283 -15.85 -22.68 -0.04
N ALA A 284 -16.54 -21.72 -0.69
CA ALA A 284 -16.27 -21.36 -2.07
C ALA A 284 -14.86 -20.80 -2.27
N LEU A 285 -14.36 -19.99 -1.33
CA LEU A 285 -13.02 -19.42 -1.36
C LEU A 285 -11.92 -20.46 -1.10
N LEU A 286 -12.12 -21.37 -0.15
CA LEU A 286 -11.16 -22.43 0.15
C LEU A 286 -10.97 -23.42 -1.01
N ALA A 287 -11.95 -23.51 -1.91
CA ALA A 287 -11.86 -24.30 -3.13
C ALA A 287 -11.01 -23.64 -4.24
N GLN A 288 -10.64 -22.36 -4.10
CA GLN A 288 -9.93 -21.62 -5.15
C GLN A 288 -8.41 -21.72 -4.99
N ASP A 289 -7.72 -21.88 -6.13
CA ASP A 289 -6.25 -21.91 -6.18
C ASP A 289 -5.59 -20.52 -6.02
N TYR A 290 -6.34 -19.47 -6.26
CA TYR A 290 -5.89 -18.08 -6.11
C TYR A 290 -5.99 -17.57 -4.67
N VAL A 291 -6.67 -18.27 -3.76
CA VAL A 291 -6.77 -17.89 -2.34
C VAL A 291 -5.59 -18.43 -1.56
N SER A 292 -5.07 -17.60 -0.68
CA SER A 292 -3.94 -17.94 0.20
C SER A 292 -4.10 -17.47 1.64
N GLY A 293 -5.29 -17.32 2.13
CA GLY A 293 -5.55 -17.03 3.54
C GLY A 293 -6.85 -16.26 3.74
N LEU A 294 -7.52 -16.54 4.85
CA LEU A 294 -8.81 -15.97 5.20
C LEU A 294 -8.80 -15.50 6.65
N PHE A 295 -9.23 -14.26 6.88
CA PHE A 295 -9.46 -13.71 8.21
C PHE A 295 -10.93 -13.36 8.35
N VAL A 296 -11.58 -13.78 9.44
CA VAL A 296 -13.04 -13.67 9.59
C VAL A 296 -13.40 -12.88 10.85
N ASP A 297 -14.46 -12.09 10.78
CA ASP A 297 -15.02 -11.42 11.94
C ASP A 297 -15.49 -12.43 13.00
N GLY A 298 -14.82 -12.44 14.17
CA GLY A 298 -15.15 -13.36 15.27
C GLY A 298 -16.56 -13.21 15.82
N ASP A 299 -17.24 -12.07 15.57
CA ASP A 299 -18.65 -11.89 15.95
C ASP A 299 -19.62 -12.68 15.06
N ILE A 300 -19.16 -13.12 13.86
CA ILE A 300 -19.96 -13.97 12.96
C ILE A 300 -19.78 -15.44 13.29
N GLY A 301 -18.55 -15.84 13.66
CA GLY A 301 -18.25 -17.20 14.02
C GLY A 301 -16.78 -17.58 13.84
N THR A 302 -16.50 -18.86 14.09
CA THR A 302 -15.18 -19.49 13.85
C THR A 302 -15.33 -20.54 12.78
N PHE A 303 -14.47 -20.47 11.75
CA PHE A 303 -14.51 -21.35 10.58
C PHE A 303 -13.16 -22.04 10.39
N ALA A 304 -13.19 -23.32 9.98
CA ALA A 304 -11.97 -24.04 9.65
C ALA A 304 -11.26 -23.39 8.44
N GLY A 305 -9.94 -23.39 8.42
CA GLY A 305 -9.13 -22.74 7.39
C GLY A 305 -8.83 -21.26 7.66
N THR A 306 -9.46 -20.63 8.66
CA THR A 306 -9.41 -19.17 8.87
C THR A 306 -8.71 -18.77 10.17
N LEU A 307 -8.31 -17.52 10.28
CA LEU A 307 -7.95 -16.81 11.52
C LEU A 307 -8.97 -15.68 11.80
N PRO A 308 -9.13 -15.23 13.06
CA PRO A 308 -9.97 -14.08 13.35
C PRO A 308 -9.37 -12.76 12.86
N LEU A 309 -10.20 -11.76 12.54
CA LEU A 309 -9.74 -10.41 12.18
C LEU A 309 -8.90 -9.73 13.27
N SER A 310 -9.08 -10.13 14.53
CA SER A 310 -8.25 -9.65 15.64
C SER A 310 -6.79 -9.98 15.49
N SER A 311 -6.44 -11.10 14.81
CA SER A 311 -5.05 -11.51 14.56
C SER A 311 -4.29 -10.49 13.73
N ILE A 312 -5.00 -9.76 12.84
CA ILE A 312 -4.43 -8.72 11.97
C ILE A 312 -4.84 -7.29 12.40
N ASN A 313 -5.25 -7.12 13.66
CA ASN A 313 -5.66 -5.83 14.26
C ASN A 313 -6.83 -5.12 13.53
N MET A 314 -7.66 -5.85 12.78
CA MET A 314 -8.83 -5.30 12.09
C MET A 314 -10.13 -5.35 12.92
N GLN A 315 -10.05 -5.72 14.18
CA GLN A 315 -11.17 -5.71 15.13
C GLN A 315 -11.02 -4.54 16.10
N GLY A 316 -11.52 -3.39 15.70
CA GLY A 316 -11.43 -2.15 16.46
C GLY A 316 -12.76 -1.47 16.70
N LYS A 317 -12.73 -0.25 17.29
CA LYS A 317 -13.89 0.61 17.56
C LYS A 317 -14.05 1.73 16.51
N ALA A 318 -13.53 1.51 15.29
CA ALA A 318 -13.71 2.47 14.20
C ALA A 318 -15.18 2.59 13.79
N ARG A 319 -15.56 3.75 13.26
CA ARG A 319 -16.90 3.95 12.69
C ARG A 319 -17.08 3.31 11.31
N THR A 320 -15.97 3.04 10.63
CA THR A 320 -15.98 2.33 9.34
C THR A 320 -16.53 0.93 9.53
N PRO A 321 -17.41 0.44 8.65
CA PRO A 321 -17.91 -0.92 8.71
C PRO A 321 -16.73 -1.92 8.73
N ARG A 322 -16.83 -2.92 9.59
CA ARG A 322 -15.84 -3.99 9.68
C ARG A 322 -16.17 -5.04 8.61
N PRO A 323 -15.18 -5.53 7.82
CA PRO A 323 -15.43 -6.61 6.89
C PRO A 323 -15.81 -7.90 7.64
N ALA A 324 -16.62 -8.73 7.00
CA ALA A 324 -16.90 -10.09 7.47
C ALA A 324 -15.71 -11.02 7.22
N ILE A 325 -15.08 -10.86 6.06
CA ILE A 325 -13.92 -11.67 5.63
C ILE A 325 -12.88 -10.76 4.98
N VAL A 326 -11.61 -10.98 5.29
CA VAL A 326 -10.47 -10.49 4.52
C VAL A 326 -9.86 -11.66 3.79
N VAL A 327 -9.73 -11.56 2.48
CA VAL A 327 -9.15 -12.57 1.60
C VAL A 327 -7.74 -12.15 1.21
N ASN A 328 -6.75 -12.98 1.51
CA ASN A 328 -5.41 -12.85 0.96
C ASN A 328 -5.28 -13.70 -0.30
N PHE A 329 -4.64 -13.16 -1.34
CA PHE A 329 -4.42 -13.88 -2.58
C PHE A 329 -3.09 -14.62 -2.60
N ARG A 330 -3.03 -15.66 -3.45
CA ARG A 330 -1.85 -16.49 -3.64
C ARG A 330 -0.69 -15.67 -4.17
N SER A 331 0.50 -15.94 -3.60
CA SER A 331 1.77 -15.47 -4.13
C SER A 331 2.77 -16.61 -4.31
N TYR A 332 3.68 -16.43 -5.26
CA TYR A 332 4.78 -17.36 -5.55
C TYR A 332 5.99 -16.56 -6.04
N ALA A 333 7.16 -17.16 -6.02
CA ALA A 333 8.37 -16.54 -6.54
C ALA A 333 8.68 -17.08 -7.93
N THR A 334 9.21 -16.22 -8.80
CA THR A 334 9.92 -16.64 -9.99
C THR A 334 11.38 -17.00 -9.63
N ASP A 335 12.09 -17.63 -10.54
CA ASP A 335 13.48 -18.05 -10.28
C ASP A 335 14.45 -16.87 -10.39
N CYS A 336 14.65 -16.13 -9.29
CA CYS A 336 15.63 -15.03 -9.20
C CYS A 336 16.62 -15.19 -8.03
N GLY A 337 16.61 -16.33 -7.34
CA GLY A 337 17.48 -16.59 -6.19
C GLY A 337 17.07 -15.87 -4.88
N GLN A 338 16.18 -14.88 -4.93
CA GLN A 338 15.66 -14.16 -3.77
C GLN A 338 14.14 -14.03 -3.86
N PRO A 339 13.37 -15.01 -3.34
CA PRO A 339 11.92 -15.12 -3.55
C PRO A 339 11.11 -13.85 -3.26
N VAL A 340 11.50 -13.08 -2.26
CA VAL A 340 10.82 -11.83 -1.89
C VAL A 340 11.00 -10.74 -2.96
N MET A 341 12.16 -10.73 -3.65
CA MET A 341 12.48 -9.72 -4.66
C MET A 341 11.86 -10.02 -6.03
N CYS A 342 11.40 -11.25 -6.27
CA CYS A 342 10.76 -11.66 -7.52
C CYS A 342 9.39 -12.31 -7.27
N ALA A 343 8.69 -11.82 -6.28
CA ALA A 343 7.37 -12.30 -5.95
C ALA A 343 6.33 -11.87 -7.00
N VAL A 344 5.46 -12.82 -7.29
CA VAL A 344 4.28 -12.65 -8.12
C VAL A 344 3.07 -12.92 -7.24
N SER A 345 2.08 -12.04 -7.26
CA SER A 345 0.85 -12.19 -6.48
C SER A 345 -0.38 -12.08 -7.38
N VAL A 346 -1.38 -12.92 -7.13
CA VAL A 346 -2.69 -12.71 -7.73
C VAL A 346 -3.26 -11.41 -7.16
N ALA A 347 -3.92 -10.61 -8.02
CA ALA A 347 -4.51 -9.36 -7.59
C ALA A 347 -5.84 -9.09 -8.30
N ASP A 348 -6.83 -8.64 -7.52
CA ASP A 348 -8.13 -8.21 -8.02
C ASP A 348 -8.11 -6.70 -8.30
N THR A 349 -7.87 -6.36 -9.53
CA THR A 349 -7.67 -5.00 -10.00
C THR A 349 -7.88 -4.92 -11.51
N ALA A 350 -8.13 -3.72 -12.05
CA ALA A 350 -8.13 -3.45 -13.48
C ALA A 350 -6.73 -3.47 -14.13
N LEU A 351 -5.66 -3.52 -13.32
CA LEU A 351 -4.30 -3.66 -13.83
C LEU A 351 -4.06 -5.06 -14.40
N GLN A 352 -3.05 -5.18 -15.26
CA GLN A 352 -2.81 -6.37 -16.07
C GLN A 352 -1.76 -7.30 -15.45
N GLN A 353 -1.77 -8.55 -15.91
CA GLN A 353 -0.66 -9.46 -15.65
C GLN A 353 0.67 -8.85 -16.09
N GLY A 354 1.68 -8.92 -15.24
CA GLY A 354 3.00 -8.33 -15.44
C GLY A 354 3.18 -6.91 -14.90
N GLN A 355 2.09 -6.18 -14.66
CA GLN A 355 2.14 -4.91 -13.93
C GLN A 355 2.39 -5.16 -12.44
N GLY A 356 2.48 -4.11 -11.63
CA GLY A 356 2.73 -4.23 -10.21
C GLY A 356 1.50 -3.95 -9.35
N MET A 357 1.43 -4.62 -8.21
CA MET A 357 0.42 -4.40 -7.19
C MET A 357 1.00 -4.70 -5.80
N HIS A 358 0.30 -4.26 -4.78
CA HIS A 358 0.59 -4.49 -3.36
C HIS A 358 -0.71 -4.80 -2.60
N GLY A 359 -0.61 -4.95 -1.28
CA GLY A 359 -1.77 -5.18 -0.41
C GLY A 359 -2.03 -6.66 -0.12
N SER A 360 -1.13 -7.56 -0.53
CA SER A 360 -1.15 -8.94 -0.08
C SER A 360 -0.47 -9.09 1.30
N PHE A 361 -0.69 -10.24 1.92
CA PHE A 361 0.00 -10.61 3.16
C PHE A 361 1.29 -11.41 2.88
N SER A 362 1.81 -11.39 1.66
CA SER A 362 3.11 -11.96 1.33
C SER A 362 4.24 -11.12 1.90
N ARG A 363 5.38 -11.75 2.16
CA ARG A 363 6.56 -11.01 2.63
C ARG A 363 7.06 -9.97 1.63
N ALA A 364 6.77 -10.12 0.35
CA ALA A 364 7.14 -9.15 -0.69
C ALA A 364 6.43 -7.80 -0.50
N ASP A 365 5.17 -7.81 -0.01
CA ASP A 365 4.39 -6.59 0.21
C ASP A 365 4.56 -6.05 1.64
N THR A 366 4.85 -6.92 2.62
CA THR A 366 5.03 -6.52 4.03
C THR A 366 6.47 -6.12 4.37
N LEU A 367 7.48 -6.58 3.61
CA LEU A 367 8.86 -6.17 3.74
C LEU A 367 9.11 -4.95 2.87
N ASN A 368 9.37 -3.83 3.50
CA ASN A 368 9.71 -2.59 2.81
C ASN A 368 11.09 -2.07 3.24
N PHE A 369 11.51 -0.96 2.64
CA PHE A 369 12.78 -0.30 2.92
C PHE A 369 12.60 0.81 3.97
N MET A 370 13.54 0.87 4.92
CA MET A 370 13.67 1.99 5.85
C MET A 370 15.14 2.33 6.07
N ALA A 371 15.46 3.62 6.07
CA ALA A 371 16.78 4.14 6.43
C ALA A 371 16.65 5.47 7.16
N ALA A 372 17.68 5.81 7.93
CA ALA A 372 17.80 7.14 8.54
C ALA A 372 19.25 7.61 8.51
N ILE A 373 19.44 8.91 8.34
CA ILE A 373 20.75 9.56 8.39
C ILE A 373 20.61 10.92 9.08
N GLY A 374 21.56 11.26 9.93
CA GLY A 374 21.61 12.55 10.61
C GLY A 374 22.26 12.45 11.97
N PRO A 375 22.36 13.57 12.70
CA PRO A 375 23.07 13.63 13.97
C PRO A 375 22.47 12.77 15.09
N SER A 376 21.17 12.43 14.99
CA SER A 376 20.50 11.60 16.01
C SER A 376 20.68 10.09 15.79
N PHE A 377 21.41 9.65 14.73
CA PHE A 377 21.54 8.24 14.39
C PHE A 377 22.97 7.73 14.46
N LYS A 378 23.13 6.44 14.76
CA LYS A 378 24.41 5.73 14.66
C LYS A 378 24.89 5.69 13.21
N THR A 379 26.18 5.89 13.00
CA THR A 379 26.78 5.75 11.67
C THR A 379 27.09 4.29 11.35
N GLY A 380 26.75 3.83 10.14
CA GLY A 380 27.05 2.47 9.66
C GLY A 380 26.31 1.37 10.42
N PHE A 381 25.21 1.71 11.11
CA PHE A 381 24.37 0.74 11.80
C PHE A 381 23.40 0.05 10.85
N VAL A 382 23.27 -1.27 10.99
CA VAL A 382 22.28 -2.08 10.30
C VAL A 382 21.40 -2.75 11.35
N ASP A 383 20.15 -2.34 11.43
CA ASP A 383 19.20 -2.88 12.38
C ASP A 383 18.80 -4.31 12.00
N GLN A 384 18.93 -5.23 12.96
CA GLN A 384 18.50 -6.62 12.82
C GLN A 384 17.11 -6.86 13.43
N ALA A 385 16.63 -5.90 14.23
CA ALA A 385 15.30 -5.96 14.80
C ALA A 385 14.24 -5.49 13.81
N PRO A 386 13.00 -6.00 13.88
CA PRO A 386 11.93 -5.51 13.04
C PRO A 386 11.57 -4.07 13.38
N VAL A 387 11.37 -3.26 12.34
CA VAL A 387 10.84 -1.91 12.40
C VAL A 387 9.65 -1.77 11.46
N SER A 388 8.76 -0.83 11.73
CA SER A 388 7.59 -0.57 10.91
C SER A 388 7.35 0.92 10.68
N ASN A 389 6.50 1.25 9.72
CA ASN A 389 6.09 2.63 9.46
C ASN A 389 5.42 3.30 10.68
N ALA A 390 4.85 2.51 11.59
CA ALA A 390 4.30 3.01 12.86
C ALA A 390 5.38 3.54 13.83
N ASP A 391 6.63 3.10 13.69
CA ASP A 391 7.75 3.49 14.54
C ASP A 391 8.34 4.84 14.16
N VAL A 392 8.26 5.20 12.86
CA VAL A 392 8.85 6.44 12.33
C VAL A 392 8.34 7.67 13.07
N GLY A 393 7.02 7.80 13.21
CA GLY A 393 6.42 8.96 13.89
C GLY A 393 6.83 9.09 15.36
N LYS A 394 6.97 7.97 16.07
CA LYS A 394 7.44 7.97 17.46
C LYS A 394 8.93 8.31 17.57
N THR A 395 9.73 7.77 16.66
CA THR A 395 11.19 8.03 16.64
C THR A 395 11.49 9.49 16.29
N ILE A 396 10.77 10.08 15.31
CA ILE A 396 10.86 11.52 15.02
C ILE A 396 10.47 12.36 16.24
N ALA A 397 9.38 12.03 16.91
CA ALA A 397 8.94 12.76 18.09
C ALA A 397 9.99 12.69 19.22
N HIS A 398 10.59 11.52 19.41
CA HIS A 398 11.68 11.33 20.37
C HIS A 398 12.91 12.19 20.05
N ALA A 399 13.38 12.15 18.80
CA ALA A 399 14.51 12.95 18.31
C ALA A 399 14.27 14.47 18.47
N LEU A 400 13.03 14.92 18.32
CA LEU A 400 12.65 16.33 18.51
C LEU A 400 12.30 16.69 19.98
N GLY A 401 12.39 15.78 20.92
CA GLY A 401 11.99 15.99 22.31
C GLY A 401 10.49 16.24 22.51
N LEU A 402 9.64 15.81 21.56
CA LEU A 402 8.20 16.07 21.59
C LEU A 402 7.46 14.97 22.34
N LYS A 403 6.52 15.36 23.19
CA LYS A 403 5.55 14.43 23.80
C LYS A 403 4.30 14.39 22.93
N ILE A 404 4.09 13.30 22.19
CA ILE A 404 2.89 13.09 21.41
C ILE A 404 1.81 12.43 22.28
N PRO A 405 0.68 13.11 22.56
CA PRO A 405 -0.43 12.48 23.26
C PRO A 405 -1.06 11.40 22.38
N LEU A 406 -1.22 10.21 22.92
CA LEU A 406 -1.84 9.10 22.22
C LEU A 406 -3.37 9.29 22.17
N ASN A 407 -3.93 9.27 20.97
CA ASN A 407 -5.37 9.15 20.72
C ASN A 407 -5.65 7.77 20.12
N GLY A 408 -5.91 6.82 20.97
CA GLY A 408 -6.10 5.43 20.57
C GLY A 408 -4.88 4.56 20.92
N SER A 409 -4.80 3.40 20.31
CA SER A 409 -3.74 2.40 20.56
C SER A 409 -2.64 2.50 19.49
N LEU A 410 -1.79 3.53 19.55
CA LEU A 410 -0.63 3.61 18.67
C LEU A 410 0.37 2.50 19.04
N GLN A 411 0.62 1.58 18.11
CA GLN A 411 1.41 0.37 18.34
C GLN A 411 2.93 0.57 18.16
N GLY A 412 3.38 1.56 17.40
CA GLY A 412 4.81 1.79 17.13
C GLY A 412 5.64 2.03 18.40
N ARG A 413 6.94 1.78 18.31
CA ARG A 413 7.95 2.07 19.34
C ARG A 413 8.93 3.14 18.88
N VAL A 414 9.77 3.64 19.76
CA VAL A 414 11.00 4.36 19.39
C VAL A 414 12.04 3.33 18.98
N VAL A 415 12.74 3.55 17.87
CA VAL A 415 13.84 2.69 17.40
C VAL A 415 15.11 3.12 18.14
N GLU A 416 15.17 2.82 19.43
CA GLU A 416 16.25 3.28 20.31
C GLU A 416 17.60 2.70 19.92
N GLU A 417 17.63 1.47 19.40
CA GLU A 417 18.82 0.78 18.90
C GLU A 417 19.55 1.51 17.79
N ALA A 418 18.84 2.31 17.00
CA ALA A 418 19.44 3.15 15.95
C ALA A 418 20.01 4.47 16.48
N LEU A 419 19.72 4.83 17.73
CA LEU A 419 20.17 6.08 18.35
C LEU A 419 21.50 5.88 19.11
N PRO A 420 22.33 6.94 19.29
CA PRO A 420 23.58 6.85 20.06
C PRO A 420 23.33 6.33 21.48
N GLY A 421 24.06 5.29 21.87
CA GLY A 421 23.92 4.66 23.17
C GLY A 421 22.76 3.68 23.32
N GLY A 422 21.89 3.56 22.33
CA GLY A 422 20.81 2.56 22.32
C GLY A 422 21.34 1.14 22.18
N ALA A 423 20.73 0.18 22.90
CA ALA A 423 21.09 -1.23 22.85
C ALA A 423 20.18 -1.98 21.87
N ASP A 424 20.73 -3.02 21.22
CA ASP A 424 19.97 -3.87 20.33
C ASP A 424 18.90 -4.65 21.10
N PRO A 425 17.63 -4.57 20.70
CA PRO A 425 16.56 -5.29 21.37
C PRO A 425 16.56 -6.77 20.97
N THR A 426 15.96 -7.61 21.82
CA THR A 426 15.67 -8.99 21.44
C THR A 426 14.37 -9.03 20.65
N ALA A 427 14.41 -9.64 19.45
CA ALA A 427 13.22 -9.95 18.68
C ALA A 427 12.83 -11.42 18.86
N GLU A 428 11.56 -11.66 19.12
CA GLU A 428 11.01 -13.01 19.34
C GLU A 428 10.02 -13.37 18.24
N MET A 429 10.30 -14.46 17.51
CA MET A 429 9.39 -14.97 16.48
C MET A 429 8.13 -15.59 17.12
N TRP A 430 7.00 -15.42 16.47
CA TRP A 430 5.74 -16.04 16.84
C TRP A 430 4.96 -16.49 15.62
N ALA A 431 4.08 -17.46 15.79
CA ALA A 431 3.12 -17.91 14.79
C ALA A 431 1.74 -18.13 15.42
N GLU A 432 0.71 -17.73 14.68
CA GLU A 432 -0.68 -18.02 14.97
C GLU A 432 -1.26 -18.89 13.86
N ARG A 433 -1.95 -19.95 14.19
CA ARG A 433 -2.47 -20.95 13.23
C ARG A 433 -3.97 -21.13 13.39
N GLY A 434 -4.68 -21.08 12.28
CA GLY A 434 -6.09 -21.45 12.23
C GLY A 434 -6.27 -22.97 12.41
N LYS A 435 -7.51 -23.38 12.68
CA LYS A 435 -7.87 -24.80 12.63
C LYS A 435 -7.88 -25.26 11.17
N PRO A 436 -7.20 -26.35 10.79
CA PRO A 436 -7.24 -26.85 9.42
C PRO A 436 -8.66 -27.22 8.99
N ASN A 437 -9.00 -27.01 7.71
CA ASN A 437 -10.20 -27.56 7.11
C ASN A 437 -10.01 -29.04 6.74
N GLU A 438 -11.01 -29.68 6.16
CA GLU A 438 -10.98 -31.08 5.74
C GLU A 438 -9.87 -31.41 4.72
N ASN A 439 -9.42 -30.41 3.93
CA ASN A 439 -8.34 -30.52 2.95
C ASN A 439 -6.98 -30.13 3.53
N GLY A 440 -6.88 -29.91 4.84
CA GLY A 440 -5.64 -29.49 5.51
C GLY A 440 -5.24 -28.04 5.31
N LEU A 441 -6.06 -27.22 4.62
CA LEU A 441 -5.80 -25.77 4.47
C LEU A 441 -6.03 -25.06 5.79
N MET A 442 -5.08 -24.22 6.18
CA MET A 442 -5.21 -23.35 7.36
C MET A 442 -4.48 -22.02 7.11
N THR A 443 -5.08 -20.94 7.53
CA THR A 443 -4.41 -19.64 7.57
C THR A 443 -3.39 -19.64 8.70
N VAL A 444 -2.17 -19.23 8.37
CA VAL A 444 -1.07 -19.03 9.32
C VAL A 444 -0.64 -17.59 9.24
N LEU A 445 -0.38 -16.97 10.38
CA LEU A 445 0.21 -15.63 10.50
C LEU A 445 1.50 -15.75 11.29
N VAL A 446 2.59 -15.26 10.73
CA VAL A 446 3.90 -15.22 11.39
C VAL A 446 4.34 -13.78 11.59
N GLY A 447 5.12 -13.56 12.64
CA GLY A 447 5.65 -12.24 12.95
C GLY A 447 6.67 -12.27 14.07
N GLN A 448 7.00 -11.09 14.56
CA GLN A 448 8.02 -10.88 15.58
C GLN A 448 7.50 -9.93 16.67
N ASN A 449 7.97 -10.10 17.89
CA ASN A 449 7.76 -9.15 18.99
C ASN A 449 9.09 -8.48 19.34
N VAL A 450 9.05 -7.18 19.57
CA VAL A 450 10.12 -6.44 20.27
C VAL A 450 9.48 -5.82 21.51
N GLY A 451 9.78 -6.36 22.67
CA GLY A 451 9.09 -6.01 23.90
C GLY A 451 7.57 -6.21 23.76
N ARG A 452 6.80 -5.12 23.82
CA ARG A 452 5.33 -5.16 23.66
C ARG A 452 4.84 -4.86 22.24
N THR A 453 5.73 -4.51 21.34
CA THR A 453 5.37 -4.16 19.95
C THR A 453 5.36 -5.42 19.10
N ARG A 454 4.25 -5.65 18.42
CA ARG A 454 4.03 -6.80 17.54
C ARG A 454 4.18 -6.38 16.08
N TYR A 455 5.00 -7.11 15.33
CA TYR A 455 5.27 -6.90 13.90
C TYR A 455 4.76 -8.10 13.12
N PHE A 456 4.12 -7.84 11.97
CA PHE A 456 3.63 -8.87 11.07
C PHE A 456 4.65 -9.09 9.95
N ASP A 457 5.03 -10.35 9.72
CA ASP A 457 5.93 -10.69 8.63
C ASP A 457 5.18 -11.18 7.39
N ALA A 458 4.37 -12.23 7.52
CA ALA A 458 3.58 -12.77 6.43
C ALA A 458 2.36 -13.54 6.96
N ALA A 459 1.33 -13.67 6.13
CA ALA A 459 0.20 -14.52 6.46
C ALA A 459 -0.40 -15.18 5.22
N GLY A 460 -0.91 -16.39 5.40
CA GLY A 460 -1.60 -17.13 4.33
C GLY A 460 -1.56 -18.63 4.52
N PHE A 461 -1.81 -19.35 3.43
CA PHE A 461 -1.68 -20.82 3.45
C PHE A 461 -0.22 -21.22 3.18
N PRO A 462 0.32 -22.19 3.94
CA PRO A 462 1.60 -22.79 3.66
C PRO A 462 1.74 -23.24 2.21
N GLY A 463 2.86 -22.89 1.57
CA GLY A 463 3.13 -23.20 0.16
C GLY A 463 2.39 -22.33 -0.86
N ARG A 464 1.52 -21.39 -0.43
CA ARG A 464 0.83 -20.43 -1.30
C ARG A 464 1.15 -18.98 -1.02
N THR A 465 2.08 -18.70 -0.09
CA THR A 465 2.46 -17.33 0.30
C THR A 465 3.96 -17.19 0.34
N VAL A 466 4.50 -16.23 -0.42
CA VAL A 466 5.94 -15.92 -0.42
C VAL A 466 6.38 -15.42 0.95
N GLY A 467 7.46 -16.00 1.48
CA GLY A 467 8.07 -15.61 2.74
C GLY A 467 7.32 -16.06 4.00
N LEU A 468 6.28 -16.90 3.85
CA LEU A 468 5.63 -17.55 4.98
C LEU A 468 6.49 -18.74 5.44
N ASP A 469 7.40 -18.51 6.38
CA ASP A 469 8.28 -19.54 6.94
C ASP A 469 7.85 -19.92 8.36
N GLU A 470 7.01 -20.95 8.45
CA GLU A 470 6.50 -21.46 9.73
C GLU A 470 7.57 -22.12 10.59
N ARG A 471 8.64 -22.66 9.99
CA ARG A 471 9.66 -23.42 10.70
C ARG A 471 10.48 -22.56 11.62
N LYS A 472 10.71 -21.29 11.26
CA LYS A 472 11.39 -20.32 12.12
C LYS A 472 10.60 -19.97 13.38
N ALA A 473 9.27 -20.09 13.34
CA ALA A 473 8.39 -19.82 14.48
C ALA A 473 8.07 -21.07 15.33
N ALA A 474 8.39 -22.30 14.84
CA ALA A 474 8.10 -23.56 15.53
C ALA A 474 9.23 -24.02 16.45
N SER A 475 10.37 -23.36 16.48
CA SER A 475 11.57 -23.79 17.24
C SER A 475 11.61 -23.24 18.68
N ARG A 476 10.47 -22.91 19.27
CA ARG A 476 10.37 -22.55 20.70
C ARG A 476 9.22 -23.23 21.42
#